data_fa89d3fc9ba0aeade1d54a6e939ea792
#
_entry.id   fa89d3fc9ba0aeade1d54a6e939ea792
#
_cell.length_a   1.000
_cell.length_b   1.000
_cell.length_c   1.000
_cell.angle_alpha   90.00
_cell.angle_beta   90.00
_cell.angle_gamma   90.00
#
_symmetry.space_group_name_H-M   'P 1'
#
loop_
_entity.id
_entity.type
_entity.pdbx_description
1 polymer ?
#
loop_
_entity_poly.entity_id
_entity_poly.type
_entity_poly.pdbx_seq_one_letter_code
_entity_poly.pdbx_strand_id
1 'polypeptide(L)'
;MTNPRVSLPSRRAVIAVTAGLALAAALPEIAAAATASELSRSSEAALQKLYSQSPQARRLGAKARAILIFPKIAKAGFIFGAQGGEGAARVRGRYVGYYSIVAGSFGLQAGVQTFSYAMFLMTPRAVDRLKEAEGWAIGSDPNVVIADAGAAATLDTTTLKKDVYAMPFGQAGLMAGITLQGSKITAIHPKP
;
A
#
# COMPACT_ATOMS: atom_id res chain seq x y z
N MET A 1 -78.56 0.11 5.00
CA MET A 1 -77.83 0.57 3.81
C MET A 1 -76.64 1.44 4.31
N THR A 2 -75.53 0.86 4.51
CA THR A 2 -74.31 1.56 5.05
C THR A 2 -73.25 1.57 3.97
N ASN A 3 -72.87 2.78 3.58
CA ASN A 3 -71.92 3.04 2.51
C ASN A 3 -70.49 3.00 3.07
N PRO A 4 -69.53 2.20 2.54
CA PRO A 4 -68.17 2.21 2.99
C PRO A 4 -67.38 3.39 2.37
N ARG A 5 -66.84 4.24 3.22
CA ARG A 5 -65.93 5.33 2.82
C ARG A 5 -64.60 4.72 2.46
N VAL A 6 -64.19 4.84 1.20
CA VAL A 6 -62.82 4.58 0.73
C VAL A 6 -61.92 5.73 1.16
N SER A 7 -60.97 5.47 2.04
CA SER A 7 -59.94 6.43 2.44
C SER A 7 -58.78 6.42 1.43
N LEU A 8 -58.53 7.57 0.80
CA LEU A 8 -57.41 7.78 -0.08
C LEU A 8 -56.09 7.87 0.76
N PRO A 9 -54.98 7.26 0.34
CA PRO A 9 -53.72 7.33 1.07
C PRO A 9 -53.12 8.76 1.01
N SER A 10 -52.61 9.22 2.15
CA SER A 10 -52.07 10.53 2.32
C SER A 10 -50.80 10.78 1.49
N ARG A 11 -50.68 11.97 0.93
CA ARG A 11 -49.54 12.44 0.09
C ARG A 11 -48.16 12.39 0.75
N ARG A 12 -48.05 11.91 1.98
CA ARG A 12 -46.79 11.81 2.74
C ARG A 12 -46.02 10.51 2.50
N ALA A 13 -46.63 9.49 1.86
CA ALA A 13 -45.99 8.19 1.62
C ALA A 13 -45.18 8.11 0.31
N VAL A 14 -45.23 9.13 -0.57
CA VAL A 14 -44.59 9.10 -1.90
C VAL A 14 -43.20 9.72 -1.91
N ILE A 15 -42.80 10.44 -0.85
CA ILE A 15 -41.49 11.15 -0.84
C ILE A 15 -40.33 10.27 -0.31
N ALA A 16 -40.62 9.12 0.28
CA ALA A 16 -39.59 8.28 0.90
C ALA A 16 -38.86 7.27 -0.04
N VAL A 17 -39.33 7.12 -1.29
CA VAL A 17 -38.81 6.10 -2.22
C VAL A 17 -37.83 6.67 -3.26
N THR A 18 -37.77 7.97 -3.44
CA THR A 18 -36.89 8.59 -4.47
C THR A 18 -35.51 9.00 -3.96
N ALA A 19 -35.23 8.90 -2.66
CA ALA A 19 -33.90 9.22 -2.10
C ALA A 19 -32.91 8.06 -2.15
N GLY A 20 -33.33 6.86 -2.52
CA GLY A 20 -32.51 5.64 -2.50
C GLY A 20 -31.74 5.34 -3.80
N LEU A 21 -32.02 6.03 -4.90
CA LEU A 21 -31.45 5.67 -6.22
C LEU A 21 -30.33 6.58 -6.73
N ALA A 22 -29.96 7.62 -5.98
CA ALA A 22 -28.94 8.57 -6.43
C ALA A 22 -27.50 8.26 -5.93
N LEU A 23 -27.29 7.17 -5.19
CA LEU A 23 -25.98 6.80 -4.64
C LEU A 23 -25.23 5.75 -5.47
N ALA A 24 -25.73 5.38 -6.64
CA ALA A 24 -25.17 4.32 -7.49
C ALA A 24 -24.26 4.81 -8.63
N ALA A 25 -23.93 6.10 -8.72
CA ALA A 25 -23.23 6.66 -9.88
C ALA A 25 -21.80 7.18 -9.59
N ALA A 26 -21.23 6.89 -8.43
CA ALA A 26 -19.81 7.10 -8.17
C ALA A 26 -19.09 5.74 -8.06
N LEU A 27 -19.15 4.93 -9.12
CA LEU A 27 -18.13 3.89 -9.29
C LEU A 27 -16.80 4.62 -9.44
N PRO A 28 -15.81 4.37 -8.58
CA PRO A 28 -14.50 4.90 -8.83
C PRO A 28 -14.09 4.41 -10.22
N GLU A 29 -13.76 5.34 -11.09
CA GLU A 29 -13.07 5.06 -12.34
C GLU A 29 -11.99 4.02 -12.02
N ILE A 30 -12.09 2.83 -12.62
CA ILE A 30 -11.12 1.76 -12.40
C ILE A 30 -9.80 2.37 -12.82
N ALA A 31 -9.00 2.77 -11.85
CA ALA A 31 -7.71 3.38 -12.10
C ALA A 31 -6.96 2.41 -13.01
N ALA A 32 -6.69 2.84 -14.24
CA ALA A 32 -5.93 2.03 -15.18
C ALA A 32 -4.63 1.61 -14.50
N ALA A 33 -4.26 0.33 -14.61
CA ALA A 33 -3.02 -0.16 -14.04
C ALA A 33 -1.86 0.70 -14.58
N ALA A 34 -1.00 1.16 -13.69
CA ALA A 34 0.10 2.03 -14.08
C ALA A 34 1.04 1.31 -15.06
N THR A 35 1.56 2.05 -16.03
CA THR A 35 2.55 1.51 -16.97
C THR A 35 3.90 1.29 -16.29
N ALA A 36 4.75 0.47 -16.90
CA ALA A 36 6.12 0.22 -16.42
C ALA A 36 6.93 1.52 -16.26
N SER A 37 6.77 2.44 -17.22
CA SER A 37 7.46 3.72 -17.21
C SER A 37 6.96 4.65 -16.11
N GLU A 38 5.66 4.66 -15.82
CA GLU A 38 5.05 5.43 -14.73
C GLU A 38 5.46 4.90 -13.37
N LEU A 39 5.44 3.57 -13.19
CA LEU A 39 5.90 2.92 -11.95
C LEU A 39 7.37 3.21 -11.69
N SER A 40 8.22 3.16 -12.70
CA SER A 40 9.65 3.47 -12.55
C SER A 40 9.86 4.93 -12.15
N ARG A 41 9.19 5.88 -12.80
CA ARG A 41 9.30 7.33 -12.50
C ARG A 41 8.75 7.65 -11.10
N SER A 42 7.59 7.14 -10.75
CA SER A 42 6.98 7.37 -9.44
C SER A 42 7.80 6.74 -8.32
N SER A 43 8.37 5.56 -8.53
CA SER A 43 9.27 4.89 -7.59
C SER A 43 10.55 5.69 -7.38
N GLU A 44 11.16 6.23 -8.46
CA GLU A 44 12.34 7.08 -8.36
C GLU A 44 12.05 8.37 -7.57
N ALA A 45 10.94 9.07 -7.90
CA ALA A 45 10.54 10.27 -7.20
C ALA A 45 10.30 10.01 -5.70
N ALA A 46 9.64 8.91 -5.36
CA ALA A 46 9.41 8.49 -3.99
C ALA A 46 10.71 8.19 -3.24
N LEU A 47 11.64 7.47 -3.88
CA LEU A 47 12.95 7.16 -3.30
C LEU A 47 13.78 8.43 -3.05
N GLN A 48 13.81 9.37 -3.98
CA GLN A 48 14.50 10.64 -3.82
C GLN A 48 13.88 11.48 -2.68
N LYS A 49 12.55 11.50 -2.57
CA LYS A 49 11.86 12.13 -1.44
C LYS A 49 12.27 11.50 -0.11
N LEU A 50 12.31 10.17 -0.02
CA LEU A 50 12.77 9.47 1.18
C LEU A 50 14.22 9.84 1.51
N TYR A 51 15.10 9.87 0.52
CA TYR A 51 16.52 10.20 0.71
C TYR A 51 16.75 11.65 1.15
N SER A 52 15.91 12.58 0.74
CA SER A 52 15.97 13.97 1.21
C SER A 52 15.56 14.12 2.66
N GLN A 53 14.66 13.24 3.14
CA GLN A 53 14.11 13.28 4.51
C GLN A 53 14.85 12.39 5.50
N SER A 54 15.58 11.35 5.02
CA SER A 54 16.22 10.36 5.87
C SER A 54 17.64 10.04 5.42
N PRO A 55 18.66 10.61 6.08
CA PRO A 55 20.06 10.21 5.87
C PRO A 55 20.28 8.71 6.09
N GLN A 56 19.49 8.09 6.98
CA GLN A 56 19.52 6.66 7.24
C GLN A 56 19.09 5.84 6.03
N ALA A 57 17.97 6.22 5.39
CA ALA A 57 17.52 5.57 4.16
C ALA A 57 18.58 5.64 3.06
N ARG A 58 19.29 6.77 2.96
CA ARG A 58 20.41 6.94 2.03
C ARG A 58 21.55 5.98 2.34
N ARG A 59 21.93 5.81 3.62
CA ARG A 59 22.95 4.84 4.04
C ARG A 59 22.54 3.40 3.75
N LEU A 60 21.27 3.04 4.02
CA LEU A 60 20.73 1.71 3.67
C LEU A 60 20.77 1.49 2.17
N GLY A 61 20.32 2.47 1.38
CA GLY A 61 20.31 2.40 -0.08
C GLY A 61 21.68 2.22 -0.70
N ALA A 62 22.71 2.83 -0.13
CA ALA A 62 24.11 2.68 -0.58
C ALA A 62 24.64 1.25 -0.37
N LYS A 63 24.12 0.50 0.62
CA LYS A 63 24.52 -0.86 0.95
C LYS A 63 23.60 -1.94 0.39
N ALA A 64 22.38 -1.59 0.03
CA ALA A 64 21.39 -2.53 -0.46
C ALA A 64 21.77 -3.13 -1.82
N ARG A 65 21.53 -4.41 -1.99
CA ARG A 65 21.69 -5.10 -3.28
C ARG A 65 20.56 -4.78 -4.25
N ALA A 66 19.35 -4.56 -3.70
CA ALA A 66 18.20 -4.07 -4.42
C ALA A 66 17.36 -3.20 -3.50
N ILE A 67 16.57 -2.30 -4.09
CA ILE A 67 15.59 -1.49 -3.38
C ILE A 67 14.25 -1.70 -4.08
N LEU A 68 13.24 -2.17 -3.34
CA LEU A 68 11.88 -2.29 -3.82
C LEU A 68 11.09 -1.11 -3.26
N ILE A 69 10.52 -0.31 -4.15
CA ILE A 69 9.82 0.93 -3.80
C ILE A 69 8.35 0.81 -4.22
N PHE A 70 7.45 1.02 -3.29
CA PHE A 70 6.03 1.22 -3.51
C PHE A 70 5.71 2.70 -3.31
N PRO A 71 5.59 3.49 -4.37
CA PRO A 71 5.45 4.95 -4.28
C PRO A 71 4.12 5.37 -3.66
N LYS A 72 3.09 4.53 -3.78
CA LYS A 72 1.78 4.77 -3.20
C LYS A 72 1.13 3.45 -2.82
N ILE A 73 0.85 3.29 -1.53
CA ILE A 73 0.00 2.23 -1.00
C ILE A 73 -1.25 2.91 -0.46
N ALA A 74 -2.41 2.45 -0.91
CA ALA A 74 -3.69 2.87 -0.36
C ALA A 74 -4.16 1.82 0.66
N LYS A 75 -4.61 2.29 1.81
CA LYS A 75 -5.23 1.49 2.86
C LYS A 75 -6.62 2.05 3.13
N ALA A 76 -7.62 1.21 3.11
CA ALA A 76 -9.00 1.58 3.41
C ALA A 76 -9.67 0.48 4.23
N GLY A 77 -10.57 0.86 5.13
CA GLY A 77 -11.35 -0.09 5.92
C GLY A 77 -12.18 0.54 7.01
N PHE A 78 -13.05 -0.27 7.60
CA PHE A 78 -13.85 0.10 8.78
C PHE A 78 -13.62 -0.89 9.93
N ILE A 79 -14.05 -2.14 9.81
CA ILE A 79 -13.75 -3.25 10.73
C ILE A 79 -12.77 -4.19 10.05
N PHE A 80 -12.99 -4.41 8.74
CA PHE A 80 -12.07 -5.10 7.86
C PHE A 80 -11.47 -4.05 6.94
N GLY A 81 -10.18 -4.14 6.71
CA GLY A 81 -9.47 -3.26 5.81
C GLY A 81 -8.64 -4.04 4.81
N ALA A 82 -8.35 -3.39 3.71
CA ALA A 82 -7.38 -3.85 2.74
C ALA A 82 -6.38 -2.74 2.45
N GLN A 83 -5.17 -3.13 2.14
CA GLN A 83 -4.17 -2.23 1.59
C GLN A 83 -3.58 -2.83 0.33
N GLY A 84 -3.20 -1.97 -0.60
CA GLY A 84 -2.60 -2.39 -1.85
C GLY A 84 -1.87 -1.27 -2.55
N GLY A 85 -0.89 -1.65 -3.36
CA GLY A 85 -0.11 -0.73 -4.17
C GLY A 85 0.80 -1.47 -5.12
N GLU A 86 1.30 -0.74 -6.11
CA GLU A 86 2.26 -1.23 -7.09
C GLU A 86 3.57 -0.49 -6.93
N GLY A 87 4.67 -1.14 -7.29
CA GLY A 87 6.00 -0.60 -7.14
C GLY A 87 7.03 -1.26 -8.06
N ALA A 88 8.26 -0.79 -7.97
CA ALA A 88 9.33 -1.26 -8.81
C ALA A 88 10.60 -1.59 -8.01
N ALA A 89 11.30 -2.65 -8.42
CA ALA A 89 12.60 -3.02 -7.86
C ALA A 89 13.74 -2.40 -8.66
N ARG A 90 14.66 -1.76 -7.94
CA ARG A 90 15.84 -1.10 -8.49
C ARG A 90 17.10 -1.84 -8.05
N VAL A 91 17.91 -2.25 -9.01
CA VAL A 91 19.21 -2.90 -8.80
C VAL A 91 20.28 -2.09 -9.52
N ARG A 92 21.32 -1.65 -8.80
CA ARG A 92 22.43 -0.86 -9.37
C ARG A 92 21.96 0.33 -10.22
N GLY A 93 20.91 1.02 -9.77
CA GLY A 93 20.37 2.18 -10.45
C GLY A 93 19.38 1.91 -11.59
N ARG A 94 19.11 0.65 -11.93
CA ARG A 94 18.17 0.25 -12.99
C ARG A 94 16.94 -0.43 -12.42
N TYR A 95 15.75 -0.15 -12.96
CA TYR A 95 14.53 -0.87 -12.63
C TYR A 95 14.52 -2.21 -13.38
N VAL A 96 14.34 -3.31 -12.63
CA VAL A 96 14.51 -4.68 -13.14
C VAL A 96 13.25 -5.54 -12.99
N GLY A 97 12.22 -5.04 -12.32
CA GLY A 97 10.98 -5.76 -12.11
C GLY A 97 9.94 -4.89 -11.41
N TYR A 98 8.68 -5.29 -11.55
CA TYR A 98 7.53 -4.61 -10.98
C TYR A 98 6.76 -5.57 -10.09
N TYR A 99 6.17 -5.03 -9.03
CA TYR A 99 5.56 -5.83 -7.97
C TYR A 99 4.31 -5.15 -7.44
N SER A 100 3.34 -5.96 -7.07
CA SER A 100 2.21 -5.53 -6.24
C SER A 100 2.45 -5.94 -4.80
N ILE A 101 1.95 -5.15 -3.86
CA ILE A 101 1.81 -5.50 -2.46
C ILE A 101 0.33 -5.46 -2.09
N VAL A 102 -0.14 -6.50 -1.43
CA VAL A 102 -1.50 -6.57 -0.91
C VAL A 102 -1.48 -7.08 0.52
N ALA A 103 -2.36 -6.57 1.36
CA ALA A 103 -2.60 -7.13 2.68
C ALA A 103 -4.05 -6.92 3.10
N GLY A 104 -4.58 -7.89 3.85
CA GLY A 104 -5.77 -7.70 4.65
C GLY A 104 -5.40 -7.12 6.02
N SER A 105 -6.26 -6.29 6.57
CA SER A 105 -6.13 -5.79 7.94
C SER A 105 -7.44 -5.99 8.70
N PHE A 106 -7.32 -6.29 9.98
CA PHE A 106 -8.42 -6.43 10.90
C PHE A 106 -8.29 -5.42 12.02
N GLY A 107 -9.33 -4.67 12.31
CA GLY A 107 -9.31 -3.71 13.42
C GLY A 107 -10.34 -2.59 13.25
N LEU A 108 -10.73 -1.97 14.36
CA LEU A 108 -11.63 -0.82 14.43
C LEU A 108 -10.91 0.46 13.94
N GLN A 109 -10.66 0.56 12.63
CA GLN A 109 -10.01 1.72 12.03
C GLN A 109 -10.82 2.15 10.81
N ALA A 110 -11.71 3.13 11.01
CA ALA A 110 -12.44 3.74 9.90
C ALA A 110 -11.56 4.77 9.22
N GLY A 111 -11.47 4.70 7.89
CA GLY A 111 -10.82 5.73 7.12
C GLY A 111 -10.06 5.26 5.90
N VAL A 112 -9.42 6.21 5.26
CA VAL A 112 -8.52 6.00 4.12
C VAL A 112 -7.17 6.62 4.48
N GLN A 113 -6.10 5.90 4.20
CA GLN A 113 -4.72 6.35 4.37
C GLN A 113 -3.92 6.02 3.12
N THR A 114 -3.00 6.90 2.78
CA THR A 114 -1.97 6.60 1.78
C THR A 114 -0.58 6.76 2.39
N PHE A 115 0.33 5.93 1.96
CA PHE A 115 1.73 5.97 2.37
C PHE A 115 2.60 5.31 1.31
N SER A 116 3.90 5.39 1.49
CA SER A 116 4.90 4.77 0.63
C SER A 116 5.74 3.78 1.43
N TYR A 117 6.30 2.78 0.77
CA TYR A 117 7.31 1.89 1.32
C TYR A 117 8.58 1.90 0.47
N ALA A 118 9.73 1.93 1.15
CA ALA A 118 11.02 1.55 0.56
C ALA A 118 11.57 0.35 1.33
N MET A 119 11.87 -0.72 0.62
CA MET A 119 12.41 -1.95 1.17
C MET A 119 13.83 -2.14 0.67
N PHE A 120 14.77 -2.06 1.59
CA PHE A 120 16.20 -2.24 1.31
C PHE A 120 16.57 -3.70 1.49
N LEU A 121 16.81 -4.40 0.38
CA LEU A 121 17.19 -5.81 0.34
C LEU A 121 18.72 -5.92 0.45
N MET A 122 19.19 -6.38 1.60
CA MET A 122 20.60 -6.35 1.96
C MET A 122 21.36 -7.58 1.46
N THR A 123 20.69 -8.70 1.27
CA THR A 123 21.28 -10.00 0.94
C THR A 123 20.83 -10.53 -0.42
N PRO A 124 21.62 -11.42 -1.08
CA PRO A 124 21.18 -12.10 -2.29
C PRO A 124 19.88 -12.87 -2.07
N ARG A 125 19.75 -13.54 -0.92
CA ARG A 125 18.56 -14.29 -0.53
C ARG A 125 17.30 -13.42 -0.54
N ALA A 126 17.38 -12.19 -0.02
CA ALA A 126 16.25 -11.27 -0.06
C ALA A 126 15.86 -10.90 -1.49
N VAL A 127 16.85 -10.73 -2.38
CA VAL A 127 16.60 -10.44 -3.80
C VAL A 127 15.96 -11.66 -4.50
N ASP A 128 16.39 -12.87 -4.16
CA ASP A 128 15.84 -14.09 -4.77
C ASP A 128 14.38 -14.34 -4.36
N ARG A 129 13.99 -13.92 -3.14
CA ARG A 129 12.59 -13.94 -2.70
C ARG A 129 11.65 -13.17 -3.63
N LEU A 130 12.10 -12.12 -4.29
CA LEU A 130 11.30 -11.38 -5.26
C LEU A 130 10.97 -12.20 -6.52
N LYS A 131 11.70 -13.29 -6.77
CA LYS A 131 11.51 -14.15 -7.93
C LYS A 131 10.60 -15.35 -7.64
N GLU A 132 10.14 -15.52 -6.39
CA GLU A 132 9.25 -16.62 -6.01
C GLU A 132 7.93 -16.52 -6.77
N ALA A 133 7.58 -17.58 -7.53
CA ALA A 133 6.41 -17.60 -8.39
C ALA A 133 5.09 -17.43 -7.61
N GLU A 134 5.04 -17.98 -6.39
CA GLU A 134 3.88 -17.86 -5.50
C GLU A 134 3.81 -16.50 -4.77
N GLY A 135 4.84 -15.66 -4.93
CA GLY A 135 4.99 -14.40 -4.22
C GLY A 135 5.55 -14.56 -2.80
N TRP A 136 6.00 -13.46 -2.23
CA TRP A 136 6.66 -13.41 -0.94
C TRP A 136 5.70 -12.92 0.16
N ALA A 137 5.40 -13.77 1.15
CA ALA A 137 4.65 -13.44 2.35
C ALA A 137 5.55 -12.67 3.33
N ILE A 138 5.73 -11.38 3.09
CA ILE A 138 6.71 -10.54 3.78
C ILE A 138 6.37 -10.29 5.25
N GLY A 139 5.09 -10.28 5.57
CA GLY A 139 4.63 -9.99 6.93
C GLY A 139 4.94 -11.08 7.96
N SER A 140 5.27 -12.29 7.51
CA SER A 140 5.68 -13.42 8.35
C SER A 140 7.17 -13.74 8.29
N ASP A 141 7.97 -13.00 7.48
CA ASP A 141 9.39 -13.26 7.37
C ASP A 141 10.16 -12.64 8.55
N PRO A 142 10.81 -13.45 9.42
CA PRO A 142 11.52 -12.96 10.60
C PRO A 142 12.80 -12.16 10.26
N ASN A 143 13.24 -12.17 9.00
CA ASN A 143 14.40 -11.42 8.51
C ASN A 143 14.02 -10.05 7.96
N VAL A 144 12.74 -9.67 8.02
CA VAL A 144 12.22 -8.37 7.64
C VAL A 144 11.95 -7.53 8.88
N VAL A 145 12.49 -6.33 8.90
CA VAL A 145 12.26 -5.36 9.98
C VAL A 145 11.67 -4.08 9.42
N ILE A 146 10.62 -3.58 10.08
CA ILE A 146 10.13 -2.23 9.82
C ILE A 146 11.02 -1.25 10.59
N ALA A 147 11.68 -0.38 9.86
CA ALA A 147 12.46 0.71 10.40
C ALA A 147 11.65 2.00 10.26
N ASP A 148 10.93 2.40 11.30
CA ASP A 148 10.35 3.73 11.37
C ASP A 148 11.42 4.80 11.61
N ALA A 149 11.03 6.07 11.55
CA ALA A 149 11.98 7.18 11.69
C ALA A 149 12.73 7.17 13.05
N GLY A 150 12.08 6.65 14.11
CA GLY A 150 12.67 6.51 15.44
C GLY A 150 13.62 5.31 15.53
N ALA A 151 13.19 4.14 15.10
CA ALA A 151 14.03 2.94 15.06
C ALA A 151 15.19 3.07 14.07
N ALA A 152 14.98 3.80 12.98
CA ALA A 152 16.04 4.05 11.99
C ALA A 152 17.23 4.83 12.57
N ALA A 153 17.02 5.68 13.55
CA ALA A 153 18.10 6.45 14.18
C ALA A 153 19.13 5.56 14.92
N THR A 154 18.71 4.38 15.39
CA THR A 154 19.53 3.43 16.15
C THR A 154 20.18 2.35 15.28
N LEU A 155 19.83 2.26 14.00
CA LEU A 155 20.43 1.30 13.07
C LEU A 155 21.85 1.77 12.69
N ASP A 156 22.85 1.37 13.45
CA ASP A 156 24.24 1.56 13.10
C ASP A 156 24.69 0.52 12.07
N THR A 157 25.72 0.86 11.32
CA THR A 157 26.28 0.02 10.25
C THR A 157 26.81 -1.32 10.74
N THR A 158 27.13 -1.43 12.02
CA THR A 158 27.59 -2.67 12.67
C THR A 158 26.44 -3.59 13.11
N THR A 159 25.21 -3.07 13.17
CA THR A 159 24.03 -3.81 13.66
C THR A 159 23.10 -4.29 12.54
N LEU A 160 23.43 -4.06 11.27
CA LEU A 160 22.63 -4.51 10.13
C LEU A 160 22.73 -6.05 9.96
N LYS A 161 21.89 -6.79 10.71
CA LYS A 161 21.85 -8.26 10.71
C LYS A 161 20.64 -8.85 9.97
N LYS A 162 19.75 -7.99 9.47
CA LYS A 162 18.52 -8.44 8.81
C LYS A 162 18.65 -8.43 7.29
N ASP A 163 17.92 -9.31 6.65
CA ASP A 163 17.92 -9.42 5.19
C ASP A 163 17.21 -8.23 4.53
N VAL A 164 16.18 -7.66 5.20
CA VAL A 164 15.39 -6.55 4.67
C VAL A 164 15.06 -5.52 5.74
N TYR A 165 15.23 -4.26 5.39
CA TYR A 165 14.76 -3.12 6.15
C TYR A 165 13.66 -2.41 5.36
N ALA A 166 12.44 -2.42 5.88
CA ALA A 166 11.28 -1.78 5.28
C ALA A 166 11.03 -0.44 5.97
N MET A 167 11.04 0.65 5.23
CA MET A 167 10.80 2.00 5.74
C MET A 167 9.50 2.57 5.16
N PRO A 168 8.45 2.73 5.98
CA PRO A 168 7.28 3.49 5.60
C PRO A 168 7.58 4.99 5.64
N PHE A 169 7.00 5.74 4.70
CA PHE A 169 7.16 7.20 4.62
C PHE A 169 6.02 7.87 3.86
N GLY A 170 5.97 9.19 3.91
CA GLY A 170 4.99 9.98 3.15
C GLY A 170 3.54 9.71 3.53
N GLN A 171 3.27 9.49 4.82
CA GLN A 171 1.94 9.19 5.33
C GLN A 171 0.99 10.37 5.17
N ALA A 172 -0.23 10.10 4.69
CA ALA A 172 -1.34 11.03 4.63
C ALA A 172 -2.64 10.31 4.95
N GLY A 173 -3.52 10.95 5.72
CA GLY A 173 -4.81 10.40 6.17
C GLY A 173 -4.89 10.19 7.68
N LEU A 174 -6.05 9.71 8.14
CA LEU A 174 -6.42 9.68 9.57
C LEU A 174 -6.16 8.32 10.26
N MET A 175 -5.56 7.34 9.60
CA MET A 175 -5.29 6.03 10.20
C MET A 175 -3.92 5.99 10.87
N ALA A 176 -3.86 5.42 12.07
CA ALA A 176 -2.61 5.13 12.76
C ALA A 176 -2.15 3.69 12.48
N GLY A 177 -0.84 3.47 12.52
CA GLY A 177 -0.23 2.14 12.45
C GLY A 177 -0.06 1.60 11.03
N ILE A 178 1.18 1.54 10.59
CA ILE A 178 1.59 0.86 9.37
C ILE A 178 2.23 -0.46 9.78
N THR A 179 1.73 -1.56 9.24
CA THR A 179 2.24 -2.90 9.48
C THR A 179 2.42 -3.65 8.17
N LEU A 180 3.39 -4.57 8.15
CA LEU A 180 3.55 -5.54 7.07
C LEU A 180 2.82 -6.85 7.33
N GLN A 181 2.21 -7.03 8.51
CA GLN A 181 1.48 -8.26 8.83
C GLN A 181 0.43 -8.57 7.77
N GLY A 182 0.37 -9.83 7.36
CA GLY A 182 -0.54 -10.29 6.32
C GLY A 182 -0.23 -9.75 4.90
N SER A 183 0.91 -9.07 4.72
CA SER A 183 1.29 -8.55 3.39
C SER A 183 1.95 -9.62 2.53
N LYS A 184 1.53 -9.65 1.27
CA LYS A 184 2.12 -10.49 0.22
C LYS A 184 2.58 -9.61 -0.94
N ILE A 185 3.79 -9.86 -1.41
CA ILE A 185 4.39 -9.22 -2.58
C ILE A 185 4.39 -10.23 -3.73
N THR A 186 3.92 -9.81 -4.90
CA THR A 186 3.84 -10.65 -6.09
C THR A 186 4.36 -9.87 -7.30
N ALA A 187 5.12 -10.54 -8.15
CA ALA A 187 5.58 -9.95 -9.41
C ALA A 187 4.41 -9.63 -10.34
N ILE A 188 4.49 -8.49 -11.02
CA ILE A 188 3.50 -8.05 -12.02
C ILE A 188 4.21 -7.67 -13.32
N HIS A 189 3.47 -7.67 -14.41
CA HIS A 189 3.95 -7.33 -15.74
C HIS A 189 3.11 -6.17 -16.31
N PRO A 190 3.38 -4.92 -15.88
CA PRO A 190 2.66 -3.76 -16.39
C PRO A 190 2.95 -3.56 -17.88
N LYS A 191 2.02 -2.91 -18.58
CA LYS A 191 2.25 -2.53 -19.98
C LYS A 191 3.45 -1.57 -20.07
N PRO A 192 4.16 -1.56 -21.20
CA PRO A 192 5.26 -0.62 -21.47
C PRO A 192 4.88 0.85 -21.28
#